data_3a5d2ed2183d65fb278210d2f752bec1
#
_entry.id   3a5d2ed2183d65fb278210d2f752bec1
#
_cell.length_a   1.000
_cell.length_b   1.000
_cell.length_c   1.000
_cell.angle_alpha   90.00
_cell.angle_beta   90.00
_cell.angle_gamma   90.00
#
_symmetry.space_group_name_H-M   'P 1'
#
loop_
_entity.id
_entity.type
_entity.pdbx_description
1 polymer ?
#
loop_
_entity_poly.entity_id
_entity_poly.type
_entity_poly.pdbx_seq_one_letter_code
_entity_poly.pdbx_strand_id
1 'polypeptide(L)'
;MPRPFSLQIAAIILVLASAPALAAGQRPNIVMLMTDDTGWSDFGAYSGGGAALGHPTPSVDRIAKEGAVFTNWYGQASCTAGRASFMTGRIPIRSALSIVVAPGDRNYLRKETPTIAEFFRKNGYSTYFSGKWHMGDIPESYPIEHGFDEMKHFAAYYAGVYAYNDTSSWFHPWFPSFNPDFAKAYDGSVNLGEWEGVAGQPATKVGTIDYAALATFDIRQTDSAVAYIEKHAKDGKPFFMNVNFIKMHNPTNPAPAFRGRSHLGNYSDSLMELDADIGRIMDAIRTHAPDTIVIVTADNGAWQDAYPDAGTTPFRGSKGTAFEGGWRVPGLLWWPGHVQAGVQYSGMMSHIDAWATLAGMVGLTPPPHDWVGNDGKGIYFDSIDNSAYVLGKAPHSARTSWVYIDGETFQGVRADIGGDPKEPWVNIAWKYLFTAKDSWLGVEANLGAIGGLYNLTMDPYEKYDMIFNGAAATRVMTSSPGRYAGQDNGWVGALVFPVIMDFNQSIMKYPSIERFPGGASNDIVPDLQHPQNPAPLLKDLQGKVPTGLGGG
;
A
#
# COMPACT_ATOMS: atom_id res chain seq x y z
N MET A 1 -23.04 -4.82 76.38
CA MET A 1 -23.33 -3.60 75.59
C MET A 1 -22.47 -3.62 74.35
N PRO A 2 -22.98 -3.87 73.14
CA PRO A 2 -22.20 -3.81 71.93
C PRO A 2 -22.20 -2.38 71.37
N ARG A 3 -21.02 -1.93 70.86
CA ARG A 3 -20.81 -0.65 70.20
C ARG A 3 -21.26 -0.75 68.74
N PRO A 4 -21.86 0.30 68.18
CA PRO A 4 -22.26 0.29 66.76
C PRO A 4 -21.08 0.53 65.85
N PHE A 5 -20.97 -0.27 64.75
CA PHE A 5 -20.09 -0.08 63.62
C PHE A 5 -20.67 1.03 62.70
N SER A 6 -19.99 2.11 62.56
CA SER A 6 -20.30 3.14 61.57
C SER A 6 -19.75 2.74 60.19
N LEU A 7 -20.64 2.47 59.24
CA LEU A 7 -20.32 2.28 57.84
C LEU A 7 -20.03 3.66 57.20
N GLN A 8 -18.79 3.92 56.83
CA GLN A 8 -18.46 5.06 55.96
C GLN A 8 -18.65 4.61 54.51
N ILE A 9 -19.68 5.13 53.85
CA ILE A 9 -19.91 4.97 52.42
C ILE A 9 -19.01 6.00 51.73
N ALA A 10 -17.93 5.52 51.10
CA ALA A 10 -17.11 6.34 50.20
C ALA A 10 -17.86 6.48 48.86
N ALA A 11 -18.35 7.68 48.57
CA ALA A 11 -18.93 8.01 47.28
C ALA A 11 -17.79 8.14 46.25
N ILE A 12 -17.68 7.16 45.34
CA ILE A 12 -16.82 7.25 44.16
C ILE A 12 -17.52 8.17 43.16
N ILE A 13 -17.04 9.40 43.05
CA ILE A 13 -17.45 10.31 41.99
C ILE A 13 -16.79 9.83 40.70
N LEU A 14 -17.57 9.15 39.85
CA LEU A 14 -17.19 8.81 38.47
C LEU A 14 -17.23 10.12 37.68
N VAL A 15 -16.07 10.73 37.44
CA VAL A 15 -15.93 11.81 36.48
C VAL A 15 -16.02 11.18 35.07
N LEU A 16 -17.23 11.13 34.55
CA LEU A 16 -17.45 10.91 33.12
C LEU A 16 -16.88 12.11 32.39
N ALA A 17 -15.67 11.96 31.84
CA ALA A 17 -15.16 12.86 30.84
C ALA A 17 -16.14 12.79 29.64
N SER A 18 -17.02 13.76 29.52
CA SER A 18 -17.83 13.93 28.31
C SER A 18 -16.87 14.22 27.14
N ALA A 19 -16.71 13.23 26.26
CA ALA A 19 -16.13 13.50 24.96
C ALA A 19 -16.95 14.65 24.33
N PRO A 20 -16.30 15.65 23.73
CA PRO A 20 -17.03 16.71 23.05
C PRO A 20 -17.91 16.07 21.97
N ALA A 21 -19.22 16.21 22.11
CA ALA A 21 -20.14 15.88 21.04
C ALA A 21 -19.73 16.72 19.83
N LEU A 22 -19.35 16.06 18.73
CA LEU A 22 -19.13 16.71 17.44
C LEU A 22 -20.33 17.66 17.21
N ALA A 23 -20.04 18.93 16.98
CA ALA A 23 -21.06 19.87 16.55
C ALA A 23 -21.71 19.27 15.29
N ALA A 24 -23.01 19.04 15.34
CA ALA A 24 -23.73 18.41 14.25
C ALA A 24 -23.50 19.23 12.96
N GLY A 25 -22.64 18.76 12.06
CA GLY A 25 -22.47 19.36 10.75
C GLY A 25 -21.15 19.23 10.02
N GLN A 26 -20.01 19.12 10.69
CA GLN A 26 -18.73 19.10 9.96
C GLN A 26 -18.09 17.70 10.01
N ARG A 27 -17.85 17.13 8.82
CA ARG A 27 -17.10 15.87 8.69
C ARG A 27 -15.62 16.11 8.97
N PRO A 28 -14.87 15.12 9.51
CA PRO A 28 -13.44 15.24 9.72
C PRO A 28 -12.68 15.41 8.40
N ASN A 29 -11.51 16.01 8.47
CA ASN A 29 -10.57 16.01 7.35
C ASN A 29 -9.96 14.62 7.18
N ILE A 30 -9.37 14.37 6.01
CA ILE A 30 -8.69 13.13 5.69
C ILE A 30 -7.34 13.46 5.07
N VAL A 31 -6.27 12.89 5.60
CA VAL A 31 -4.91 13.02 5.08
C VAL A 31 -4.28 11.65 4.91
N MET A 32 -3.86 11.37 3.69
CA MET A 32 -3.05 10.20 3.34
C MET A 32 -1.61 10.63 3.15
N LEU A 33 -0.70 10.02 3.89
CA LEU A 33 0.75 10.17 3.78
C LEU A 33 1.32 8.85 3.26
N MET A 34 1.69 8.80 1.99
CA MET A 34 2.21 7.60 1.34
C MET A 34 3.70 7.77 1.05
N THR A 35 4.50 6.87 1.58
CA THR A 35 5.95 6.77 1.29
C THR A 35 6.20 5.80 0.13
N ASP A 36 7.41 5.78 -0.39
CA ASP A 36 7.81 4.98 -1.54
C ASP A 36 8.84 3.93 -1.15
N ASP A 37 8.61 2.66 -1.46
CA ASP A 37 9.53 1.54 -1.17
C ASP A 37 9.96 1.40 0.32
N THR A 38 9.23 1.99 1.26
CA THR A 38 9.56 1.89 2.69
C THR A 38 9.25 0.51 3.21
N GLY A 39 10.25 -0.13 3.80
CA GLY A 39 10.10 -1.47 4.35
C GLY A 39 9.22 -1.52 5.59
N TRP A 40 8.59 -2.68 5.83
CA TRP A 40 7.68 -2.86 6.97
C TRP A 40 8.33 -2.55 8.33
N SER A 41 9.62 -2.87 8.48
CA SER A 41 10.35 -2.66 9.74
C SER A 41 11.19 -1.37 9.79
N ASP A 42 11.12 -0.52 8.77
CA ASP A 42 11.94 0.71 8.74
C ASP A 42 11.48 1.73 9.78
N PHE A 43 10.19 1.84 10.04
CA PHE A 43 9.70 2.69 11.12
C PHE A 43 9.84 2.03 12.49
N GLY A 44 10.21 2.82 13.49
CA GLY A 44 10.36 2.40 14.87
C GLY A 44 9.12 1.74 15.45
N ALA A 45 7.95 2.17 15.05
CA ALA A 45 6.66 1.57 15.41
C ALA A 45 6.57 0.06 15.14
N TYR A 46 7.35 -0.45 14.17
CA TYR A 46 7.40 -1.86 13.79
C TYR A 46 8.70 -2.57 14.17
N SER A 47 9.73 -1.82 14.58
CA SER A 47 11.07 -2.34 14.87
C SER A 47 11.57 -2.03 16.28
N GLY A 48 10.66 -1.74 17.22
CA GLY A 48 11.04 -1.45 18.59
C GLY A 48 11.70 -0.09 18.79
N GLY A 49 11.21 0.94 18.08
CA GLY A 49 11.69 2.32 18.21
C GLY A 49 12.87 2.67 17.30
N GLY A 50 13.12 1.87 16.26
CA GLY A 50 14.23 2.09 15.31
C GLY A 50 15.62 1.80 15.89
N ALA A 51 15.72 1.50 17.18
CA ALA A 51 16.99 1.26 17.85
C ALA A 51 17.77 0.07 17.25
N ALA A 52 17.05 -0.96 16.79
CA ALA A 52 17.65 -2.12 16.15
C ALA A 52 18.24 -1.82 14.77
N LEU A 53 17.73 -0.79 14.09
CA LEU A 53 18.16 -0.38 12.75
C LEU A 53 19.05 0.87 12.76
N GLY A 54 19.16 1.54 13.91
CA GLY A 54 20.06 2.70 14.12
C GLY A 54 19.52 4.02 13.54
N HIS A 55 18.28 4.07 13.05
CA HIS A 55 17.65 5.29 12.54
C HIS A 55 16.31 5.54 13.25
N PRO A 56 16.25 6.44 14.23
CA PRO A 56 15.00 6.72 14.93
C PRO A 56 13.98 7.42 14.03
N THR A 57 12.70 7.07 14.22
CA THR A 57 11.55 7.67 13.53
C THR A 57 10.51 8.18 14.55
N PRO A 58 10.88 9.17 15.39
CA PRO A 58 10.07 9.57 16.54
C PRO A 58 8.71 10.14 16.18
N SER A 59 8.56 10.75 15.00
CA SER A 59 7.29 11.33 14.55
C SER A 59 6.29 10.24 14.20
N VAL A 60 6.71 9.22 13.44
CA VAL A 60 5.89 8.07 13.08
C VAL A 60 5.59 7.21 14.31
N ASP A 61 6.57 7.02 15.20
CA ASP A 61 6.39 6.32 16.49
C ASP A 61 5.34 7.01 17.37
N ARG A 62 5.30 8.34 17.33
CA ARG A 62 4.28 9.11 18.03
C ARG A 62 2.89 8.88 17.43
N ILE A 63 2.76 8.84 16.09
CA ILE A 63 1.50 8.51 15.42
C ILE A 63 1.00 7.13 15.86
N ALA A 64 1.88 6.14 15.88
CA ALA A 64 1.57 4.78 16.35
C ALA A 64 1.08 4.74 17.81
N LYS A 65 1.73 5.50 18.67
CA LYS A 65 1.37 5.60 20.09
C LYS A 65 0.04 6.30 20.33
N GLU A 66 -0.27 7.32 19.52
CA GLU A 66 -1.49 8.12 19.63
C GLU A 66 -2.67 7.55 18.82
N GLY A 67 -2.41 6.59 17.92
CA GLY A 67 -3.38 5.98 17.01
C GLY A 67 -3.30 4.46 16.99
N ALA A 68 -3.50 3.88 15.82
CA ALA A 68 -3.50 2.44 15.58
C ALA A 68 -2.36 2.00 14.66
N VAL A 69 -1.82 0.80 14.92
CA VAL A 69 -0.83 0.11 14.10
C VAL A 69 -1.45 -1.13 13.49
N PHE A 70 -1.33 -1.33 12.18
CA PHE A 70 -1.80 -2.52 11.47
C PHE A 70 -0.61 -3.41 11.12
N THR A 71 -0.59 -4.64 11.62
CA THR A 71 0.48 -5.60 11.32
C THR A 71 0.30 -6.34 10.00
N ASN A 72 -0.92 -6.30 9.45
CA ASN A 72 -1.32 -6.92 8.19
C ASN A 72 -1.93 -5.88 7.23
N TRP A 73 -1.21 -4.78 6.99
CA TRP A 73 -1.60 -3.82 5.95
C TRP A 73 -0.92 -4.17 4.64
N TYR A 74 -1.73 -4.34 3.58
CA TYR A 74 -1.24 -4.70 2.25
C TYR A 74 -1.20 -3.49 1.32
N GLY A 75 -0.01 -3.24 0.77
CA GLY A 75 0.16 -2.43 -0.43
C GLY A 75 -0.17 -3.25 -1.68
N GLN A 76 0.69 -3.13 -2.67
CA GLN A 76 0.66 -3.96 -3.88
C GLN A 76 2.10 -4.39 -4.21
N ALA A 77 2.27 -5.17 -5.28
CA ALA A 77 3.58 -5.66 -5.68
C ALA A 77 4.54 -4.54 -6.12
N SER A 78 4.02 -3.38 -6.58
CA SER A 78 4.83 -2.28 -7.11
C SER A 78 4.17 -0.91 -6.94
N CYS A 79 4.95 0.16 -7.16
CA CYS A 79 4.53 1.54 -6.91
C CYS A 79 3.26 1.95 -7.68
N THR A 80 3.22 1.75 -8.99
CA THR A 80 2.02 2.06 -9.79
C THR A 80 0.81 1.31 -9.27
N ALA A 81 0.96 0.01 -9.01
CA ALA A 81 -0.12 -0.82 -8.51
C ALA A 81 -0.58 -0.37 -7.11
N GLY A 82 0.35 -0.04 -6.19
CA GLY A 82 0.03 0.46 -4.85
C GLY A 82 -0.77 1.75 -4.88
N ARG A 83 -0.33 2.71 -5.69
CA ARG A 83 -0.98 4.02 -5.83
C ARG A 83 -2.33 3.90 -6.53
N ALA A 84 -2.41 3.08 -7.59
CA ALA A 84 -3.66 2.82 -8.30
C ALA A 84 -4.70 2.12 -7.40
N SER A 85 -4.29 1.14 -6.58
CA SER A 85 -5.20 0.45 -5.68
C SER A 85 -5.81 1.38 -4.62
N PHE A 86 -5.01 2.27 -4.04
CA PHE A 86 -5.50 3.30 -3.13
C PHE A 86 -6.45 4.28 -3.81
N MET A 87 -6.05 4.76 -4.99
CA MET A 87 -6.81 5.77 -5.73
C MET A 87 -8.15 5.26 -6.23
N THR A 88 -8.22 3.99 -6.66
CA THR A 88 -9.40 3.44 -7.34
C THR A 88 -10.26 2.52 -6.47
N GLY A 89 -9.75 2.03 -5.33
CA GLY A 89 -10.42 1.00 -4.52
C GLY A 89 -10.57 -0.33 -5.27
N ARG A 90 -9.74 -0.59 -6.29
CA ARG A 90 -9.81 -1.75 -7.17
C ARG A 90 -8.48 -2.48 -7.24
N ILE A 91 -8.53 -3.78 -7.52
CA ILE A 91 -7.32 -4.55 -7.84
C ILE A 91 -6.72 -3.96 -9.12
N PRO A 92 -5.41 -3.61 -9.13
CA PRO A 92 -4.81 -2.78 -10.19
C PRO A 92 -4.91 -3.33 -11.61
N ILE A 93 -4.99 -4.65 -11.78
CA ILE A 93 -5.17 -5.27 -13.10
C ILE A 93 -6.46 -4.81 -13.79
N ARG A 94 -7.48 -4.41 -13.03
CA ARG A 94 -8.76 -3.93 -13.60
C ARG A 94 -8.64 -2.59 -14.33
N SER A 95 -7.60 -1.81 -14.01
CA SER A 95 -7.33 -0.49 -14.59
C SER A 95 -6.09 -0.45 -15.48
N ALA A 96 -5.51 -1.59 -15.85
CA ALA A 96 -4.26 -1.71 -16.59
C ALA A 96 -3.02 -1.10 -15.88
N LEU A 97 -3.09 -0.94 -14.54
CA LEU A 97 -2.06 -0.30 -13.72
C LEU A 97 -1.40 -1.29 -12.73
N SER A 98 -1.36 -2.56 -13.08
CA SER A 98 -0.74 -3.62 -12.27
C SER A 98 0.77 -3.73 -12.45
N ILE A 99 1.35 -3.02 -13.42
CA ILE A 99 2.78 -2.97 -13.71
C ILE A 99 3.25 -1.52 -13.54
N VAL A 100 4.55 -1.36 -13.23
CA VAL A 100 5.18 -0.03 -13.15
C VAL A 100 5.04 0.70 -14.48
N VAL A 101 4.42 1.87 -14.44
CA VAL A 101 4.34 2.78 -15.59
C VAL A 101 5.69 3.46 -15.76
N ALA A 102 6.23 3.37 -16.96
CA ALA A 102 7.50 4.00 -17.32
C ALA A 102 7.28 5.24 -18.17
N PRO A 103 8.30 6.09 -18.34
CA PRO A 103 8.23 7.24 -19.22
C PRO A 103 7.79 6.87 -20.64
N GLY A 104 6.76 7.57 -21.14
CA GLY A 104 6.20 7.31 -22.47
C GLY A 104 5.28 6.08 -22.56
N ASP A 105 4.96 5.44 -21.44
CA ASP A 105 4.01 4.33 -21.40
C ASP A 105 2.62 4.82 -21.82
N ARG A 106 1.92 3.99 -22.58
CA ARG A 106 0.54 4.25 -23.01
C ARG A 106 -0.50 3.84 -21.98
N ASN A 107 -0.07 3.18 -20.89
CA ASN A 107 -0.92 2.82 -19.78
C ASN A 107 -0.90 3.94 -18.74
N TYR A 108 -2.07 4.45 -18.40
CA TYR A 108 -2.25 5.53 -17.43
C TYR A 108 -3.63 5.45 -16.80
N LEU A 109 -3.83 6.14 -15.69
CA LEU A 109 -5.14 6.25 -15.05
C LEU A 109 -6.11 6.98 -15.99
N ARG A 110 -7.13 6.26 -16.45
CA ARG A 110 -8.07 6.76 -17.43
C ARG A 110 -9.25 7.45 -16.76
N LYS A 111 -9.83 8.44 -17.44
CA LYS A 111 -10.99 9.22 -16.95
C LYS A 111 -12.22 8.38 -16.66
N GLU A 112 -12.36 7.22 -17.30
CA GLU A 112 -13.45 6.26 -17.06
C GLU A 112 -13.37 5.60 -15.69
N THR A 113 -12.18 5.57 -15.08
CA THR A 113 -11.96 4.96 -13.77
C THR A 113 -12.25 5.96 -12.65
N PRO A 114 -13.31 5.75 -11.84
CA PRO A 114 -13.58 6.62 -10.70
C PRO A 114 -12.46 6.59 -9.66
N THR A 115 -12.25 7.71 -8.97
CA THR A 115 -11.23 7.85 -7.93
C THR A 115 -11.83 8.22 -6.57
N ILE A 116 -11.09 7.88 -5.52
CA ILE A 116 -11.41 8.29 -4.14
C ILE A 116 -11.47 9.82 -4.01
N ALA A 117 -10.62 10.56 -4.74
CA ALA A 117 -10.63 12.02 -4.74
C ALA A 117 -11.91 12.58 -5.35
N GLU A 118 -12.37 12.02 -6.50
CA GLU A 118 -13.67 12.40 -7.08
C GLU A 118 -14.83 12.12 -6.12
N PHE A 119 -14.76 10.98 -5.40
CA PHE A 119 -15.80 10.63 -4.43
C PHE A 119 -15.86 11.65 -3.30
N PHE A 120 -14.74 11.98 -2.66
CA PHE A 120 -14.73 12.97 -1.57
C PHE A 120 -15.06 14.36 -2.06
N ARG A 121 -14.59 14.77 -3.24
CA ARG A 121 -14.95 16.05 -3.87
C ARG A 121 -16.45 16.17 -4.09
N LYS A 122 -17.10 15.13 -4.65
CA LYS A 122 -18.56 15.07 -4.84
C LYS A 122 -19.32 15.11 -3.51
N ASN A 123 -18.71 14.68 -2.42
CA ASN A 123 -19.28 14.73 -1.07
C ASN A 123 -18.89 15.96 -0.27
N GLY A 124 -18.38 17.01 -0.92
CA GLY A 124 -18.19 18.33 -0.34
C GLY A 124 -16.82 18.60 0.27
N TYR A 125 -15.83 17.73 0.05
CA TYR A 125 -14.45 17.97 0.46
C TYR A 125 -13.71 18.86 -0.53
N SER A 126 -12.79 19.70 -0.05
CA SER A 126 -11.72 20.27 -0.86
C SER A 126 -10.65 19.21 -1.04
N THR A 127 -10.05 19.10 -2.23
CA THR A 127 -9.16 17.97 -2.53
C THR A 127 -7.79 18.45 -2.98
N TYR A 128 -6.73 17.89 -2.38
CA TYR A 128 -5.35 18.30 -2.60
C TYR A 128 -4.45 17.08 -2.87
N PHE A 129 -3.58 17.21 -3.86
CA PHE A 129 -2.55 16.24 -4.18
C PHE A 129 -1.16 16.88 -4.19
N SER A 130 -0.16 16.15 -3.70
CA SER A 130 1.24 16.52 -3.93
C SER A 130 2.17 15.31 -4.02
N GLY A 131 3.22 15.46 -4.83
CA GLY A 131 4.33 14.51 -4.94
C GLY A 131 4.20 13.47 -6.05
N LYS A 132 4.66 12.25 -5.78
CA LYS A 132 4.73 11.15 -6.75
C LYS A 132 3.34 10.63 -7.12
N TRP A 133 3.03 10.62 -8.41
CA TRP A 133 1.76 10.10 -8.94
C TRP A 133 1.87 8.65 -9.43
N HIS A 134 2.73 8.40 -10.36
CA HIS A 134 3.06 7.10 -10.95
C HIS A 134 1.89 6.35 -11.62
N MET A 135 0.91 7.09 -12.12
CA MET A 135 -0.23 6.57 -12.87
C MET A 135 -0.43 7.29 -14.22
N GLY A 136 0.68 7.66 -14.85
CA GLY A 136 0.74 8.34 -16.15
C GLY A 136 1.41 9.71 -16.09
N ASP A 137 1.90 10.16 -17.25
CA ASP A 137 2.67 11.40 -17.43
C ASP A 137 2.09 12.35 -18.47
N ILE A 138 0.91 12.03 -18.99
CA ILE A 138 0.18 12.86 -19.94
C ILE A 138 -0.86 13.72 -19.21
N PRO A 139 -1.24 14.90 -19.74
CA PRO A 139 -2.17 15.82 -19.06
C PRO A 139 -3.48 15.17 -18.61
N GLU A 140 -4.04 14.26 -19.42
CA GLU A 140 -5.29 13.55 -19.10
C GLU A 140 -5.21 12.64 -17.87
N SER A 141 -3.98 12.25 -17.48
CA SER A 141 -3.74 11.41 -16.31
C SER A 141 -3.41 12.19 -15.04
N TYR A 142 -3.30 13.51 -15.09
CA TYR A 142 -2.89 14.31 -13.95
C TYR A 142 -3.94 14.32 -12.83
N PRO A 143 -3.53 14.45 -11.56
CA PRO A 143 -4.45 14.44 -10.42
C PRO A 143 -5.62 15.40 -10.53
N ILE A 144 -5.41 16.59 -11.11
CA ILE A 144 -6.47 17.60 -11.32
C ILE A 144 -7.57 17.15 -12.30
N GLU A 145 -7.30 16.15 -13.14
CA GLU A 145 -8.28 15.51 -14.01
C GLU A 145 -9.01 14.33 -13.33
N HIS A 146 -8.54 13.92 -12.15
CA HIS A 146 -8.99 12.77 -11.38
C HIS A 146 -9.53 13.15 -9.98
N GLY A 147 -10.12 14.34 -9.87
CA GLY A 147 -10.88 14.73 -8.68
C GLY A 147 -10.13 15.58 -7.67
N PHE A 148 -8.89 15.95 -7.91
CA PHE A 148 -8.17 16.90 -7.06
C PHE A 148 -8.42 18.34 -7.52
N ASP A 149 -8.78 19.23 -6.58
CA ASP A 149 -8.98 20.65 -6.84
C ASP A 149 -7.65 21.38 -7.05
N GLU A 150 -6.62 20.98 -6.32
CA GLU A 150 -5.27 21.55 -6.35
C GLU A 150 -4.20 20.47 -6.37
N MET A 151 -3.18 20.66 -7.20
CA MET A 151 -2.02 19.78 -7.35
C MET A 151 -0.74 20.60 -7.20
N LYS A 152 0.15 20.19 -6.28
CA LYS A 152 1.46 20.81 -6.04
C LYS A 152 2.57 19.79 -6.14
N HIS A 153 3.75 20.21 -6.61
CA HIS A 153 4.92 19.36 -6.68
C HIS A 153 4.66 18.00 -7.36
N PHE A 154 3.80 17.98 -8.39
CA PHE A 154 3.51 16.75 -9.09
C PHE A 154 4.77 16.20 -9.77
N ALA A 155 5.09 14.94 -9.46
CA ALA A 155 6.14 14.14 -10.08
C ALA A 155 5.51 12.88 -10.69
N ALA A 156 5.69 12.71 -12.00
CA ALA A 156 5.06 11.60 -12.73
C ALA A 156 5.64 10.25 -12.32
N TYR A 157 6.93 10.18 -11.92
CA TYR A 157 7.68 8.94 -11.78
C TYR A 157 8.37 8.78 -10.43
N TYR A 158 9.16 7.72 -10.31
CA TYR A 158 10.02 7.40 -9.17
C TYR A 158 11.38 8.11 -9.26
N ALA A 159 12.07 8.22 -8.13
CA ALA A 159 13.34 8.93 -8.00
C ALA A 159 14.39 8.50 -9.03
N GLY A 160 14.46 7.19 -9.36
CA GLY A 160 15.41 6.67 -10.31
C GLY A 160 15.31 7.29 -11.70
N VAL A 161 14.09 7.56 -12.21
CA VAL A 161 13.91 8.20 -13.53
C VAL A 161 14.60 9.56 -13.58
N TYR A 162 14.48 10.34 -12.53
CA TYR A 162 15.07 11.67 -12.44
C TYR A 162 16.59 11.62 -12.25
N ALA A 163 17.06 10.69 -11.42
CA ALA A 163 18.48 10.52 -11.17
C ALA A 163 19.24 9.94 -12.37
N TYR A 164 18.66 8.98 -13.07
CA TYR A 164 19.31 8.32 -14.22
C TYR A 164 19.43 9.24 -15.43
N ASN A 165 18.60 10.27 -15.50
CA ASN A 165 18.67 11.25 -16.56
C ASN A 165 19.72 12.35 -16.31
N ASP A 166 20.19 12.48 -15.07
CA ASP A 166 21.31 13.32 -14.70
C ASP A 166 22.61 12.51 -14.74
N THR A 167 23.21 12.45 -15.94
CA THR A 167 24.48 11.70 -16.16
C THR A 167 25.66 12.23 -15.38
N SER A 168 25.54 13.40 -14.73
CA SER A 168 26.64 14.06 -14.03
C SER A 168 26.84 13.59 -12.59
N SER A 169 25.83 12.99 -11.97
CA SER A 169 25.83 12.84 -10.51
C SER A 169 25.58 11.41 -9.99
N TRP A 170 25.20 10.46 -10.83
CA TRP A 170 24.85 9.15 -10.32
C TRP A 170 25.81 8.04 -10.74
N PHE A 171 26.88 7.88 -9.98
CA PHE A 171 27.65 6.64 -9.94
C PHE A 171 27.76 6.21 -8.48
N HIS A 172 26.83 5.38 -8.03
CA HIS A 172 27.14 4.62 -6.83
C HIS A 172 28.37 3.75 -7.15
N PRO A 173 29.44 3.78 -6.32
CA PRO A 173 30.69 3.05 -6.59
C PRO A 173 30.46 1.54 -6.82
N TRP A 174 29.35 1.01 -6.36
CA TRP A 174 28.97 -0.41 -6.45
C TRP A 174 28.11 -0.74 -7.68
N PHE A 175 27.65 0.27 -8.43
CA PHE A 175 26.90 0.09 -9.69
C PHE A 175 27.56 0.86 -10.85
N PRO A 176 28.81 0.50 -11.23
CA PRO A 176 29.54 1.25 -12.25
C PRO A 176 28.99 1.03 -13.66
N SER A 177 27.98 0.19 -13.85
CA SER A 177 27.53 -0.27 -15.16
C SER A 177 26.07 0.03 -15.44
N PHE A 178 25.49 1.07 -14.86
CA PHE A 178 24.19 1.51 -15.37
C PHE A 178 24.38 1.95 -16.82
N ASN A 179 23.65 1.28 -17.72
CA ASN A 179 23.81 1.40 -19.15
C ASN A 179 23.64 2.86 -19.59
N PRO A 180 24.66 3.52 -20.18
CA PRO A 180 24.53 4.86 -20.75
C PRO A 180 23.46 4.93 -21.84
N ASP A 181 23.05 3.81 -22.42
CA ASP A 181 21.93 3.74 -23.35
C ASP A 181 20.58 3.93 -22.67
N PHE A 182 20.48 3.69 -21.36
CA PHE A 182 19.29 4.00 -20.58
C PHE A 182 19.05 5.51 -20.50
N ALA A 183 20.09 6.30 -20.27
CA ALA A 183 19.99 7.77 -20.29
C ALA A 183 19.64 8.32 -21.68
N LYS A 184 20.07 7.66 -22.76
CA LYS A 184 19.74 8.03 -24.14
C LYS A 184 18.30 7.69 -24.51
N ALA A 185 17.72 6.62 -23.95
CA ALA A 185 16.32 6.26 -24.19
C ALA A 185 15.34 7.32 -23.68
N TYR A 186 15.80 8.19 -22.79
CA TYR A 186 15.00 9.25 -22.18
C TYR A 186 15.37 10.66 -22.65
N ASP A 187 16.05 10.82 -23.77
CA ASP A 187 16.52 12.10 -24.30
C ASP A 187 15.39 13.08 -24.63
N GLY A 188 14.99 13.89 -23.67
CA GLY A 188 14.02 14.97 -23.85
C GLY A 188 12.57 14.55 -24.13
N SER A 189 12.29 13.25 -24.33
CA SER A 189 10.91 12.73 -24.47
C SER A 189 10.22 12.50 -23.13
N VAL A 190 10.97 12.54 -22.02
CA VAL A 190 10.50 12.22 -20.69
C VAL A 190 9.99 13.44 -19.97
N ASN A 191 8.82 13.33 -19.37
CA ASN A 191 8.31 14.38 -18.50
C ASN A 191 9.06 14.40 -17.16
N LEU A 192 10.22 15.06 -17.14
CA LEU A 192 10.99 15.32 -15.92
C LEU A 192 10.51 16.57 -15.17
N GLY A 193 9.37 17.08 -15.55
CA GLY A 193 8.81 18.28 -14.96
C GLY A 193 8.34 18.06 -13.53
N GLU A 194 8.51 19.10 -12.74
CA GLU A 194 7.73 19.36 -11.55
C GLU A 194 6.58 20.28 -11.96
N TRP A 195 5.34 19.87 -11.66
CA TRP A 195 4.16 20.56 -12.14
C TRP A 195 3.24 20.97 -11.01
N GLU A 196 2.50 22.05 -11.24
CA GLU A 196 1.42 22.51 -10.37
C GLU A 196 0.17 22.77 -11.20
N GLY A 197 -1.00 22.70 -10.57
CA GLY A 197 -2.25 22.97 -11.26
C GLY A 197 -3.44 23.05 -10.32
N VAL A 198 -4.50 23.61 -10.89
CA VAL A 198 -5.84 23.62 -10.28
C VAL A 198 -6.85 23.06 -11.27
N ALA A 199 -7.86 22.37 -10.77
CA ALA A 199 -8.88 21.74 -11.60
C ALA A 199 -9.52 22.73 -12.59
N GLY A 200 -9.68 22.28 -13.84
CA GLY A 200 -10.25 23.12 -14.91
C GLY A 200 -9.29 24.11 -15.54
N GLN A 201 -8.00 24.12 -15.16
CA GLN A 201 -6.95 24.91 -15.77
C GLN A 201 -5.80 24.00 -16.23
N PRO A 202 -5.08 24.35 -17.30
CA PRO A 202 -3.87 23.63 -17.68
C PRO A 202 -2.84 23.64 -16.56
N ALA A 203 -2.18 22.51 -16.32
CA ALA A 203 -1.07 22.43 -15.39
C ALA A 203 0.12 23.25 -15.89
N THR A 204 0.88 23.84 -14.96
CA THR A 204 2.06 24.65 -15.24
C THR A 204 3.31 23.93 -14.76
N LYS A 205 4.32 23.82 -15.63
CA LYS A 205 5.64 23.33 -15.25
C LYS A 205 6.34 24.41 -14.41
N VAL A 206 6.67 24.07 -13.15
CA VAL A 206 7.34 24.98 -12.21
C VAL A 206 8.82 24.67 -12.03
N GLY A 207 9.28 23.52 -12.48
CA GLY A 207 10.66 23.11 -12.39
C GLY A 207 10.97 21.87 -13.20
N THR A 208 12.24 21.47 -13.15
CA THR A 208 12.72 20.15 -13.61
C THR A 208 13.27 19.45 -12.39
N ILE A 209 12.90 18.17 -12.24
CA ILE A 209 13.44 17.33 -11.18
C ILE A 209 14.71 16.69 -11.73
N ASP A 210 15.83 16.91 -11.05
CA ASP A 210 17.12 16.23 -11.28
C ASP A 210 17.57 15.59 -9.96
N TYR A 211 18.70 14.93 -9.95
CA TYR A 211 19.22 14.29 -8.74
C TYR A 211 19.44 15.28 -7.59
N ALA A 212 19.88 16.51 -7.89
CA ALA A 212 20.06 17.55 -6.86
C ALA A 212 18.72 18.01 -6.29
N ALA A 213 17.70 18.19 -7.13
CA ALA A 213 16.37 18.57 -6.73
C ALA A 213 15.69 17.53 -5.81
N LEU A 214 15.99 16.24 -6.01
CA LEU A 214 15.49 15.16 -5.15
C LEU A 214 15.84 15.36 -3.67
N ALA A 215 17.01 15.97 -3.38
CA ALA A 215 17.46 16.22 -2.01
C ALA A 215 16.49 17.09 -1.19
N THR A 216 15.74 17.98 -1.85
CA THR A 216 14.83 18.91 -1.17
C THR A 216 13.38 18.80 -1.65
N PHE A 217 13.08 17.82 -2.48
CA PHE A 217 11.75 17.68 -3.08
C PHE A 217 10.68 17.48 -2.01
N ASP A 218 10.86 16.50 -1.12
CA ASP A 218 9.87 16.18 -0.09
C ASP A 218 9.74 17.29 0.97
N ILE A 219 10.81 18.05 1.24
CA ILE A 219 10.76 19.23 2.10
C ILE A 219 9.84 20.30 1.49
N ARG A 220 10.02 20.63 0.19
CA ARG A 220 9.18 21.62 -0.51
C ARG A 220 7.72 21.17 -0.60
N GLN A 221 7.50 19.89 -0.85
CA GLN A 221 6.20 19.27 -0.82
C GLN A 221 5.55 19.38 0.57
N THR A 222 6.31 19.15 1.63
CA THR A 222 5.88 19.29 3.03
C THR A 222 5.51 20.73 3.35
N ASP A 223 6.31 21.71 2.93
CA ASP A 223 6.01 23.14 3.10
C ASP A 223 4.65 23.50 2.48
N SER A 224 4.39 23.02 1.27
CA SER A 224 3.13 23.25 0.57
C SER A 224 1.94 22.54 1.22
N ALA A 225 2.14 21.32 1.73
CA ALA A 225 1.11 20.58 2.46
C ALA A 225 0.74 21.27 3.78
N VAL A 226 1.73 21.75 4.54
CA VAL A 226 1.52 22.54 5.76
C VAL A 226 0.75 23.82 5.46
N ALA A 227 1.17 24.59 4.44
CA ALA A 227 0.48 25.80 4.02
C ALA A 227 -0.98 25.54 3.59
N TYR A 228 -1.24 24.42 2.92
CA TYR A 228 -2.59 24.01 2.56
C TYR A 228 -3.45 23.75 3.80
N ILE A 229 -2.94 23.00 4.79
CA ILE A 229 -3.64 22.71 6.05
C ILE A 229 -3.97 24.02 6.79
N GLU A 230 -2.99 24.92 6.96
CA GLU A 230 -3.16 26.20 7.66
C GLU A 230 -4.21 27.09 7.01
N LYS A 231 -4.25 27.10 5.67
CA LYS A 231 -5.23 27.85 4.87
C LYS A 231 -6.62 27.25 5.02
N HIS A 232 -6.77 25.96 4.73
CA HIS A 232 -8.08 25.31 4.61
C HIS A 232 -8.71 24.90 5.94
N ALA A 233 -7.95 24.83 7.02
CA ALA A 233 -8.50 24.65 8.38
C ALA A 233 -9.49 25.76 8.78
N LYS A 234 -9.45 26.92 8.11
CA LYS A 234 -10.30 28.09 8.38
C LYS A 234 -11.52 28.19 7.45
N ASP A 235 -11.60 27.34 6.43
CA ASP A 235 -12.64 27.46 5.39
C ASP A 235 -14.01 26.91 5.82
N GLY A 236 -14.08 26.20 6.96
CA GLY A 236 -15.29 25.53 7.43
C GLY A 236 -15.75 24.39 6.52
N LYS A 237 -14.87 23.90 5.62
CA LYS A 237 -15.10 22.81 4.67
C LYS A 237 -14.04 21.74 4.91
N PRO A 238 -14.42 20.46 5.02
CA PRO A 238 -13.43 19.41 5.20
C PRO A 238 -12.54 19.25 3.96
N PHE A 239 -11.31 18.78 4.15
CA PHE A 239 -10.41 18.49 3.04
C PHE A 239 -9.99 17.02 3.01
N PHE A 240 -9.74 16.52 1.80
CA PHE A 240 -9.09 15.26 1.50
C PHE A 240 -7.73 15.54 0.86
N MET A 241 -6.66 15.14 1.51
CA MET A 241 -5.30 15.32 1.03
C MET A 241 -4.63 13.99 0.77
N ASN A 242 -3.92 13.90 -0.36
CA ASN A 242 -3.02 12.80 -0.67
C ASN A 242 -1.61 13.37 -0.89
N VAL A 243 -0.70 13.11 0.06
CA VAL A 243 0.70 13.53 0.03
C VAL A 243 1.56 12.29 -0.20
N ASN A 244 2.14 12.21 -1.38
CA ASN A 244 2.92 11.06 -1.84
C ASN A 244 4.40 11.44 -1.89
N PHE A 245 5.16 11.02 -0.88
CA PHE A 245 6.60 11.25 -0.85
C PHE A 245 7.30 10.47 -1.97
N ILE A 246 8.42 11.01 -2.48
CA ILE A 246 9.27 10.32 -3.44
C ILE A 246 10.35 9.46 -2.74
N LYS A 247 10.65 9.79 -1.47
CA LYS A 247 11.46 8.95 -0.59
C LYS A 247 10.60 7.78 -0.09
N MET A 248 11.10 6.60 -0.01
CA MET A 248 12.50 6.11 0.09
C MET A 248 13.01 5.44 -1.20
N HIS A 249 12.37 5.67 -2.36
CA HIS A 249 12.81 5.04 -3.60
C HIS A 249 14.28 5.39 -3.92
N ASN A 250 15.06 4.38 -4.34
CA ASN A 250 16.44 4.59 -4.76
C ASN A 250 16.52 5.41 -6.07
N PRO A 251 17.62 6.16 -6.32
CA PRO A 251 18.67 6.46 -5.34
C PRO A 251 18.18 7.47 -4.30
N THR A 252 18.47 7.21 -3.04
CA THR A 252 18.15 8.15 -1.98
C THR A 252 19.15 9.31 -1.98
N ASN A 253 18.63 10.52 -1.81
CA ASN A 253 19.44 11.73 -1.71
C ASN A 253 18.93 12.59 -0.55
N PRO A 254 19.46 12.39 0.67
CA PRO A 254 19.02 13.17 1.81
C PRO A 254 19.41 14.64 1.67
N ALA A 255 18.56 15.51 2.20
CA ALA A 255 18.86 16.94 2.29
C ALA A 255 20.18 17.18 3.07
N PRO A 256 20.92 18.27 2.76
CA PRO A 256 22.18 18.54 3.42
C PRO A 256 22.13 18.52 4.95
N ALA A 257 21.00 18.93 5.54
CA ALA A 257 20.79 18.93 6.98
C ALA A 257 20.71 17.52 7.61
N PHE A 258 20.46 16.50 6.82
CA PHE A 258 20.32 15.11 7.29
C PHE A 258 21.50 14.22 6.94
N ARG A 259 22.35 14.62 6.00
CA ARG A 259 23.49 13.83 5.55
C ARG A 259 24.44 13.49 6.71
N GLY A 260 24.73 12.18 6.86
CA GLY A 260 25.60 11.64 7.88
C GLY A 260 25.00 11.53 9.27
N ARG A 261 23.73 11.91 9.48
CA ARG A 261 23.11 11.89 10.82
C ARG A 261 22.93 10.49 11.39
N SER A 262 22.59 9.53 10.55
CA SER A 262 22.40 8.14 10.99
C SER A 262 23.72 7.40 11.20
N HIS A 263 24.80 7.84 10.55
CA HIS A 263 26.07 7.10 10.39
C HIS A 263 25.90 5.75 9.65
N LEU A 264 24.78 5.52 8.95
CA LEU A 264 24.43 4.27 8.28
C LEU A 264 24.29 4.42 6.75
N GLY A 265 24.40 5.65 6.23
CA GLY A 265 24.29 5.93 4.80
C GLY A 265 23.01 6.66 4.39
N ASN A 266 22.91 6.91 3.09
CA ASN A 266 21.87 7.80 2.54
C ASN A 266 20.46 7.32 2.81
N TYR A 267 20.19 6.02 2.78
CA TYR A 267 18.85 5.49 3.06
C TYR A 267 18.37 5.88 4.45
N SER A 268 19.17 5.59 5.47
CA SER A 268 18.82 5.90 6.87
C SER A 268 18.75 7.41 7.14
N ASP A 269 19.63 8.20 6.52
CA ASP A 269 19.58 9.67 6.59
C ASP A 269 18.30 10.21 5.96
N SER A 270 17.90 9.65 4.81
CA SER A 270 16.65 10.01 4.11
C SER A 270 15.41 9.59 4.90
N LEU A 271 15.47 8.46 5.61
CA LEU A 271 14.35 8.00 6.44
C LEU A 271 14.14 8.92 7.65
N MET A 272 15.23 9.40 8.26
CA MET A 272 15.16 10.40 9.35
C MET A 272 14.59 11.74 8.85
N GLU A 273 14.91 12.14 7.61
CA GLU A 273 14.31 13.31 6.96
C GLU A 273 12.83 13.11 6.72
N LEU A 274 12.42 11.98 6.13
CA LEU A 274 11.03 11.63 5.87
C LEU A 274 10.20 11.63 7.17
N ASP A 275 10.73 11.07 8.26
CA ASP A 275 10.08 11.12 9.58
C ASP A 275 9.88 12.56 10.07
N ALA A 276 10.87 13.42 9.86
CA ALA A 276 10.76 14.83 10.24
C ALA A 276 9.72 15.58 9.39
N ASP A 277 9.63 15.29 8.10
CA ASP A 277 8.64 15.86 7.19
C ASP A 277 7.22 15.41 7.55
N ILE A 278 7.01 14.13 7.82
CA ILE A 278 5.74 13.61 8.37
C ILE A 278 5.42 14.31 9.70
N GLY A 279 6.41 14.50 10.56
CA GLY A 279 6.26 15.20 11.84
C GLY A 279 5.73 16.63 11.67
N ARG A 280 6.25 17.39 10.71
CA ARG A 280 5.82 18.75 10.41
C ARG A 280 4.37 18.83 9.93
N ILE A 281 3.96 17.90 9.06
CA ILE A 281 2.56 17.81 8.61
C ILE A 281 1.65 17.47 9.80
N MET A 282 2.05 16.51 10.65
CA MET A 282 1.28 16.13 11.83
C MET A 282 1.16 17.26 12.86
N ASP A 283 2.19 18.07 13.03
CA ASP A 283 2.14 19.22 13.94
C ASP A 283 1.20 20.32 13.41
N ALA A 284 1.19 20.54 12.09
CA ALA A 284 0.20 21.42 11.46
C ALA A 284 -1.24 20.91 11.65
N ILE A 285 -1.46 19.60 11.45
CA ILE A 285 -2.77 18.95 11.68
C ILE A 285 -3.20 19.11 13.15
N ARG A 286 -2.34 18.76 14.10
CA ARG A 286 -2.65 18.87 15.54
C ARG A 286 -3.01 20.29 15.94
N THR A 287 -2.35 21.28 15.32
CA THR A 287 -2.51 22.70 15.68
C THR A 287 -3.74 23.31 15.02
N HIS A 288 -3.96 23.05 13.74
CA HIS A 288 -4.92 23.78 12.93
C HIS A 288 -6.17 22.98 12.55
N ALA A 289 -6.05 21.64 12.45
CA ALA A 289 -7.11 20.76 11.98
C ALA A 289 -7.18 19.44 12.81
N PRO A 290 -7.38 19.51 14.16
CA PRO A 290 -7.25 18.34 15.03
C PRO A 290 -8.29 17.24 14.75
N ASP A 291 -9.44 17.55 14.16
CA ASP A 291 -10.41 16.55 13.70
C ASP A 291 -10.04 16.10 12.27
N THR A 292 -9.01 15.29 12.20
CA THR A 292 -8.48 14.76 10.95
C THR A 292 -8.18 13.26 11.10
N ILE A 293 -8.59 12.48 10.11
CA ILE A 293 -8.18 11.09 9.93
C ILE A 293 -6.87 11.10 9.15
N VAL A 294 -5.80 10.56 9.74
CA VAL A 294 -4.50 10.43 9.06
C VAL A 294 -4.17 8.97 8.87
N ILE A 295 -3.79 8.60 7.63
CA ILE A 295 -3.20 7.31 7.30
C ILE A 295 -1.75 7.53 6.90
N VAL A 296 -0.82 6.74 7.46
CA VAL A 296 0.58 6.68 7.03
C VAL A 296 0.86 5.26 6.53
N THR A 297 1.36 5.14 5.30
CA THR A 297 1.67 3.83 4.70
C THR A 297 2.76 3.96 3.64
N ALA A 298 3.21 2.82 3.08
CA ALA A 298 4.05 2.76 1.88
C ALA A 298 3.28 2.12 0.72
N ASP A 299 3.63 2.43 -0.52
CA ASP A 299 2.93 1.93 -1.71
C ASP A 299 3.13 0.43 -1.95
N ASN A 300 4.32 -0.09 -1.69
CA ASN A 300 4.71 -1.50 -1.77
C ASN A 300 5.79 -1.81 -0.74
N GLY A 301 6.14 -3.09 -0.60
CA GLY A 301 7.21 -3.53 0.28
C GLY A 301 8.59 -3.02 -0.14
N ALA A 302 9.59 -3.19 0.74
CA ALA A 302 10.96 -2.77 0.49
C ALA A 302 11.52 -3.35 -0.81
N TRP A 303 12.25 -2.54 -1.56
CA TRP A 303 12.95 -3.02 -2.76
C TRP A 303 14.39 -3.45 -2.44
N GLN A 304 14.54 -4.65 -1.90
CA GLN A 304 15.83 -5.15 -1.42
C GLN A 304 16.87 -5.36 -2.53
N ASP A 305 16.45 -5.52 -3.79
CA ASP A 305 17.38 -5.59 -4.93
C ASP A 305 18.21 -4.29 -5.10
N ALA A 306 17.78 -3.18 -4.48
CA ALA A 306 18.47 -1.89 -4.53
C ALA A 306 19.50 -1.68 -3.41
N TYR A 307 19.82 -2.69 -2.60
CA TYR A 307 20.85 -2.54 -1.56
C TYR A 307 22.17 -1.95 -2.11
N PRO A 308 22.82 -1.06 -1.35
CA PRO A 308 22.56 -0.68 0.05
C PRO A 308 21.50 0.42 0.22
N ASP A 309 20.83 0.83 -0.83
CA ASP A 309 19.88 1.93 -0.87
C ASP A 309 18.43 1.40 -0.83
N ALA A 310 18.14 0.58 0.18
CA ALA A 310 16.89 -0.13 0.31
C ALA A 310 16.43 -0.27 1.77
N GLY A 311 15.11 -0.40 1.94
CA GLY A 311 14.47 -0.69 3.22
C GLY A 311 14.59 -2.13 3.68
N THR A 312 14.03 -2.39 4.86
CA THR A 312 14.10 -3.68 5.54
C THR A 312 12.71 -4.23 5.85
N THR A 313 12.60 -5.55 5.74
CA THR A 313 11.42 -6.29 6.17
C THR A 313 11.84 -7.63 6.78
N PRO A 314 11.15 -8.10 7.84
CA PRO A 314 11.42 -9.42 8.38
C PRO A 314 10.78 -10.54 7.53
N PHE A 315 9.86 -10.19 6.64
CA PHE A 315 9.12 -11.13 5.80
C PHE A 315 9.95 -11.57 4.60
N ARG A 316 9.66 -12.77 4.09
CA ARG A 316 10.27 -13.27 2.87
C ARG A 316 9.93 -12.41 1.66
N GLY A 317 10.85 -12.32 0.71
CA GLY A 317 10.69 -11.59 -0.54
C GLY A 317 10.81 -10.08 -0.37
N SER A 318 10.58 -9.38 -1.45
CA SER A 318 10.67 -7.93 -1.56
C SER A 318 9.66 -7.41 -2.58
N LYS A 319 9.65 -6.11 -2.87
CA LYS A 319 8.92 -5.48 -3.97
C LYS A 319 8.94 -6.37 -5.22
N GLY A 320 7.80 -6.54 -5.87
CA GLY A 320 7.65 -7.36 -7.08
C GLY A 320 7.64 -8.87 -6.85
N THR A 321 7.49 -9.34 -5.61
CA THR A 321 7.38 -10.78 -5.30
C THR A 321 6.02 -11.11 -4.71
N ALA A 322 5.61 -12.39 -4.79
CA ALA A 322 4.36 -12.86 -4.19
C ALA A 322 4.45 -13.06 -2.66
N PHE A 323 5.64 -13.02 -2.09
CA PHE A 323 5.85 -13.20 -0.65
C PHE A 323 5.46 -11.98 0.15
N GLU A 324 5.24 -12.17 1.46
CA GLU A 324 4.73 -11.13 2.35
C GLU A 324 5.61 -9.87 2.39
N GLY A 325 6.92 -10.01 2.18
CA GLY A 325 7.85 -8.88 2.14
C GLY A 325 7.61 -7.90 0.98
N GLY A 326 6.96 -8.34 -0.09
CA GLY A 326 6.56 -7.49 -1.21
C GLY A 326 5.22 -6.77 -1.00
N TRP A 327 4.37 -7.30 -0.13
CA TRP A 327 2.97 -6.87 0.02
C TRP A 327 2.66 -6.21 1.35
N ARG A 328 3.24 -6.72 2.47
CA ARG A 328 3.06 -6.08 3.77
C ARG A 328 3.88 -4.80 3.87
N VAL A 329 3.18 -3.73 4.17
CA VAL A 329 3.74 -2.39 4.33
C VAL A 329 3.38 -1.83 5.70
N PRO A 330 4.07 -0.78 6.19
CA PRO A 330 3.59 -0.04 7.33
C PRO A 330 2.17 0.47 7.09
N GLY A 331 1.31 0.36 8.07
CA GLY A 331 -0.04 0.91 8.06
C GLY A 331 -0.36 1.49 9.44
N LEU A 332 -0.47 2.82 9.52
CA LEU A 332 -0.85 3.51 10.75
C LEU A 332 -2.08 4.37 10.48
N LEU A 333 -2.96 4.46 11.47
CA LEU A 333 -4.13 5.31 11.40
C LEU A 333 -4.27 6.13 12.69
N TRP A 334 -4.38 7.44 12.54
CA TRP A 334 -4.53 8.37 13.64
C TRP A 334 -5.84 9.16 13.49
N TRP A 335 -6.67 9.12 14.48
CA TRP A 335 -7.88 9.94 14.62
C TRP A 335 -8.25 10.03 16.11
N PRO A 336 -7.75 11.03 16.82
CA PRO A 336 -7.90 11.13 18.27
C PRO A 336 -9.35 11.22 18.70
N GLY A 337 -9.69 10.50 19.78
CA GLY A 337 -11.06 10.42 20.29
C GLY A 337 -11.97 9.43 19.57
N HIS A 338 -11.57 8.89 18.43
CA HIS A 338 -12.34 7.95 17.63
C HIS A 338 -11.64 6.59 17.48
N VAL A 339 -10.33 6.59 17.25
CA VAL A 339 -9.50 5.38 17.20
C VAL A 339 -8.77 5.24 18.52
N GLN A 340 -8.77 4.04 19.08
CA GLN A 340 -8.09 3.76 20.34
C GLN A 340 -6.59 3.98 20.20
N ALA A 341 -6.02 4.81 21.07
CA ALA A 341 -4.59 5.09 21.08
C ALA A 341 -3.76 3.85 21.45
N GLY A 342 -2.68 3.60 20.70
CA GLY A 342 -1.75 2.50 20.93
C GLY A 342 -2.33 1.12 20.64
N VAL A 343 -3.49 1.02 19.97
CA VAL A 343 -4.05 -0.28 19.58
C VAL A 343 -3.27 -0.89 18.42
N GLN A 344 -3.13 -2.21 18.45
CA GLN A 344 -2.55 -2.99 17.37
C GLN A 344 -3.61 -3.88 16.73
N TYR A 345 -3.81 -3.74 15.43
CA TYR A 345 -4.73 -4.53 14.63
C TYR A 345 -3.99 -5.57 13.81
N SER A 346 -4.41 -6.84 13.92
CA SER A 346 -3.84 -7.96 13.16
C SER A 346 -4.74 -8.47 12.03
N GLY A 347 -5.97 -7.97 11.92
CA GLY A 347 -6.84 -8.28 10.79
C GLY A 347 -6.29 -7.67 9.49
N MET A 348 -6.57 -8.32 8.36
CA MET A 348 -6.11 -7.86 7.05
C MET A 348 -6.75 -6.53 6.68
N MET A 349 -5.93 -5.58 6.29
CA MET A 349 -6.30 -4.28 5.71
C MET A 349 -5.50 -4.06 4.44
N SER A 350 -5.95 -3.20 3.56
CA SER A 350 -5.22 -2.91 2.32
C SER A 350 -5.50 -1.50 1.80
N HIS A 351 -4.65 -1.06 0.87
CA HIS A 351 -4.87 0.17 0.12
C HIS A 351 -6.22 0.16 -0.60
N ILE A 352 -6.64 -1.00 -1.14
CA ILE A 352 -7.93 -1.15 -1.81
C ILE A 352 -9.07 -0.78 -0.86
N ASP A 353 -8.96 -1.15 0.43
CA ASP A 353 -10.00 -0.95 1.43
C ASP A 353 -10.08 0.47 1.98
N ALA A 354 -9.04 1.28 1.72
CA ALA A 354 -8.98 2.64 2.26
C ALA A 354 -10.20 3.47 1.83
N TRP A 355 -10.65 3.35 0.59
CA TRP A 355 -11.80 4.13 0.11
C TRP A 355 -13.09 3.80 0.86
N ALA A 356 -13.53 2.54 0.87
CA ALA A 356 -14.78 2.16 1.55
C ALA A 356 -14.69 2.41 3.07
N THR A 357 -13.53 2.11 3.68
CA THR A 357 -13.31 2.33 5.11
C THR A 357 -13.37 3.81 5.49
N LEU A 358 -12.68 4.67 4.75
CA LEU A 358 -12.73 6.12 4.99
C LEU A 358 -14.14 6.68 4.78
N ALA A 359 -14.85 6.24 3.74
CA ALA A 359 -16.25 6.62 3.52
C ALA A 359 -17.12 6.23 4.74
N GLY A 360 -17.02 4.98 5.22
CA GLY A 360 -17.75 4.51 6.39
C GLY A 360 -17.38 5.27 7.68
N MET A 361 -16.09 5.58 7.89
CA MET A 361 -15.63 6.34 9.06
C MET A 361 -16.23 7.75 9.12
N VAL A 362 -16.42 8.40 7.97
CA VAL A 362 -17.00 9.76 7.91
C VAL A 362 -18.52 9.78 7.69
N GLY A 363 -19.17 8.62 7.79
CA GLY A 363 -20.62 8.49 7.64
C GLY A 363 -21.15 8.65 6.21
N LEU A 364 -20.31 8.34 5.21
CA LEU A 364 -20.69 8.27 3.81
C LEU A 364 -20.91 6.81 3.39
N THR A 365 -21.82 6.58 2.44
CA THR A 365 -22.03 5.25 1.86
C THR A 365 -20.98 5.00 0.79
N PRO A 366 -20.13 3.96 0.94
CA PRO A 366 -19.19 3.59 -0.12
C PRO A 366 -19.90 3.06 -1.35
N PRO A 367 -19.26 3.08 -2.53
CA PRO A 367 -19.78 2.43 -3.72
C PRO A 367 -20.01 0.92 -3.49
N PRO A 368 -21.03 0.32 -4.12
CA PRO A 368 -21.24 -1.14 -4.08
C PRO A 368 -20.20 -1.85 -4.95
N HIS A 369 -20.03 -3.16 -4.75
CA HIS A 369 -19.13 -3.98 -5.59
C HIS A 369 -19.49 -3.91 -7.08
N ASP A 370 -20.78 -4.11 -7.41
CA ASP A 370 -21.32 -3.91 -8.76
C ASP A 370 -21.62 -2.42 -8.95
N TRP A 371 -20.72 -1.70 -9.59
CA TRP A 371 -20.78 -0.25 -9.73
C TRP A 371 -20.62 0.18 -11.19
N VAL A 372 -20.53 1.48 -11.42
CA VAL A 372 -20.38 2.08 -12.76
C VAL A 372 -19.18 3.02 -12.79
N GLY A 373 -18.45 2.97 -13.89
CA GLY A 373 -17.39 3.91 -14.21
C GLY A 373 -17.93 5.30 -14.56
N ASN A 374 -17.02 6.25 -14.72
CA ASN A 374 -17.41 7.61 -15.14
C ASN A 374 -17.97 7.66 -16.57
N ASP A 375 -17.74 6.62 -17.38
CA ASP A 375 -18.33 6.43 -18.72
C ASP A 375 -19.68 5.71 -18.69
N GLY A 376 -20.20 5.39 -17.52
CA GLY A 376 -21.47 4.68 -17.33
C GLY A 376 -21.42 3.17 -17.54
N LYS A 377 -20.25 2.59 -17.86
CA LYS A 377 -20.10 1.15 -17.98
C LYS A 377 -19.96 0.49 -16.63
N GLY A 378 -20.39 -0.77 -16.54
CA GLY A 378 -20.25 -1.56 -15.33
C GLY A 378 -18.79 -1.80 -14.98
N ILE A 379 -18.45 -1.63 -13.70
CA ILE A 379 -17.13 -1.92 -13.12
C ILE A 379 -17.29 -2.70 -11.82
N TYR A 380 -16.22 -3.40 -11.42
CA TYR A 380 -16.17 -4.04 -10.11
C TYR A 380 -15.34 -3.19 -9.14
N PHE A 381 -15.91 -2.88 -7.98
CA PHE A 381 -15.27 -2.16 -6.90
C PHE A 381 -14.85 -3.17 -5.83
N ASP A 382 -13.53 -3.33 -5.60
CA ASP A 382 -12.98 -4.39 -4.72
C ASP A 382 -12.88 -3.96 -3.25
N SER A 383 -13.10 -2.69 -2.96
CA SER A 383 -12.95 -2.13 -1.61
C SER A 383 -13.99 -2.67 -0.64
N ILE A 384 -13.56 -2.98 0.57
CA ILE A 384 -14.39 -3.47 1.67
C ILE A 384 -14.36 -2.45 2.81
N ASP A 385 -15.52 -2.13 3.36
CA ASP A 385 -15.64 -1.22 4.51
C ASP A 385 -15.21 -1.92 5.79
N ASN A 386 -14.09 -1.51 6.34
CA ASN A 386 -13.54 -1.93 7.61
C ASN A 386 -13.73 -0.88 8.73
N SER A 387 -14.57 0.14 8.53
CA SER A 387 -14.76 1.23 9.50
C SER A 387 -15.17 0.72 10.88
N ALA A 388 -16.05 -0.28 10.95
CA ALA A 388 -16.47 -0.88 12.21
C ALA A 388 -15.29 -1.54 12.95
N TYR A 389 -14.39 -2.23 12.23
CA TYR A 389 -13.20 -2.84 12.81
C TYR A 389 -12.22 -1.79 13.33
N VAL A 390 -11.91 -0.81 12.51
CA VAL A 390 -10.97 0.27 12.84
C VAL A 390 -11.45 1.13 14.01
N LEU A 391 -12.75 1.31 14.15
CA LEU A 391 -13.38 2.04 15.26
C LEU A 391 -13.65 1.16 16.49
N GLY A 392 -13.14 -0.08 16.52
CA GLY A 392 -13.31 -1.01 17.65
C GLY A 392 -14.75 -1.51 17.86
N LYS A 393 -15.62 -1.37 16.86
CA LYS A 393 -17.02 -1.82 16.89
C LYS A 393 -17.21 -3.24 16.37
N ALA A 394 -16.23 -3.78 15.65
CA ALA A 394 -16.18 -5.15 15.18
C ALA A 394 -14.86 -5.80 15.63
N PRO A 395 -14.86 -7.09 16.06
CA PRO A 395 -13.66 -7.76 16.55
C PRO A 395 -12.68 -8.17 15.43
N HIS A 396 -13.14 -8.25 14.19
CA HIS A 396 -12.36 -8.74 13.04
C HIS A 396 -12.51 -7.81 11.85
N SER A 397 -11.47 -7.81 11.00
CA SER A 397 -11.55 -7.20 9.68
C SER A 397 -12.61 -7.90 8.83
N ALA A 398 -13.31 -7.14 8.02
CA ALA A 398 -14.26 -7.67 7.04
C ALA A 398 -13.55 -8.28 5.81
N ARG A 399 -12.25 -7.97 5.60
CA ARG A 399 -11.46 -8.59 4.54
C ARG A 399 -10.87 -9.91 5.04
N THR A 400 -11.31 -10.99 4.43
CA THR A 400 -10.88 -12.35 4.77
C THR A 400 -10.12 -13.05 3.65
N SER A 401 -9.92 -12.39 2.51
CA SER A 401 -9.21 -12.99 1.37
C SER A 401 -8.43 -11.95 0.58
N TRP A 402 -7.40 -12.44 -0.13
CA TRP A 402 -6.53 -11.64 -0.98
C TRP A 402 -6.09 -12.42 -2.20
N VAL A 403 -5.94 -11.73 -3.34
CA VAL A 403 -5.33 -12.26 -4.56
C VAL A 403 -4.00 -11.56 -4.80
N TYR A 404 -2.95 -12.34 -5.07
CA TYR A 404 -1.62 -11.83 -5.37
C TYR A 404 -1.46 -11.78 -6.89
N ILE A 405 -1.33 -10.56 -7.42
CA ILE A 405 -1.16 -10.32 -8.86
C ILE A 405 -0.01 -9.34 -9.03
N ASP A 406 1.02 -9.77 -9.77
CA ASP A 406 2.10 -8.89 -10.21
C ASP A 406 2.07 -8.82 -11.73
N GLY A 407 1.97 -7.61 -12.25
CA GLY A 407 1.74 -7.43 -13.67
C GLY A 407 0.43 -8.07 -14.14
N GLU A 408 0.54 -9.02 -15.04
CA GLU A 408 -0.57 -9.82 -15.56
C GLU A 408 -0.58 -11.24 -14.99
N THR A 409 0.37 -11.57 -14.10
CA THR A 409 0.52 -12.90 -13.53
C THR A 409 -0.28 -13.02 -12.24
N PHE A 410 -1.20 -13.99 -12.22
CA PHE A 410 -1.84 -14.44 -10.99
C PHE A 410 -0.88 -15.35 -10.23
N GLN A 411 -0.34 -14.84 -9.12
CA GLN A 411 0.71 -15.53 -8.37
C GLN A 411 0.17 -16.42 -7.26
N GLY A 412 -0.97 -16.07 -6.68
CA GLY A 412 -1.51 -16.83 -5.57
C GLY A 412 -2.71 -16.19 -4.90
N VAL A 413 -3.12 -16.80 -3.80
CA VAL A 413 -4.30 -16.39 -3.02
C VAL A 413 -4.04 -16.58 -1.52
N ARG A 414 -4.63 -15.69 -0.72
CA ARG A 414 -4.72 -15.84 0.73
C ARG A 414 -6.19 -15.96 1.13
N ALA A 415 -6.47 -16.85 2.10
CA ALA A 415 -7.75 -16.93 2.78
C ALA A 415 -7.52 -17.01 4.29
N ASP A 416 -8.16 -16.10 5.03
CA ASP A 416 -8.16 -16.08 6.49
C ASP A 416 -9.40 -16.81 6.98
N ILE A 417 -9.17 -17.86 7.78
CA ILE A 417 -10.23 -18.62 8.43
C ILE A 417 -10.26 -18.18 9.86
N GLY A 418 -11.39 -17.76 10.31
CA GLY A 418 -11.54 -17.42 11.70
C GLY A 418 -12.60 -16.37 11.91
N GLY A 419 -12.81 -16.06 13.17
CA GLY A 419 -13.85 -15.15 13.62
C GLY A 419 -15.03 -15.84 14.26
N ASP A 420 -15.02 -17.16 14.45
CA ASP A 420 -15.95 -17.75 15.40
C ASP A 420 -15.47 -17.39 16.82
N PRO A 421 -16.21 -16.57 17.58
CA PRO A 421 -15.85 -16.23 18.95
C PRO A 421 -15.73 -17.45 19.87
N LYS A 422 -16.29 -18.59 19.47
CA LYS A 422 -16.24 -19.85 20.23
C LYS A 422 -14.96 -20.65 19.95
N GLU A 423 -14.28 -20.34 18.83
CA GLU A 423 -13.08 -21.06 18.40
C GLU A 423 -11.98 -20.06 17.98
N PRO A 424 -11.50 -19.21 18.90
CA PRO A 424 -10.52 -18.17 18.56
C PRO A 424 -9.17 -18.71 18.05
N TRP A 425 -8.88 -19.98 18.30
CA TRP A 425 -7.68 -20.65 17.76
C TRP A 425 -7.75 -21.00 16.27
N VAL A 426 -8.93 -20.91 15.67
CA VAL A 426 -9.13 -21.23 14.23
C VAL A 426 -8.79 -20.05 13.32
N ASN A 427 -8.41 -18.89 13.87
CA ASN A 427 -7.98 -17.74 13.06
C ASN A 427 -6.63 -18.00 12.40
N ILE A 428 -6.65 -18.74 11.30
CA ILE A 428 -5.48 -19.15 10.53
C ILE A 428 -5.54 -18.48 9.16
N ALA A 429 -4.47 -17.78 8.83
CA ALA A 429 -4.25 -17.22 7.51
C ALA A 429 -3.50 -18.23 6.64
N TRP A 430 -4.15 -18.72 5.61
CA TRP A 430 -3.58 -19.62 4.62
C TRP A 430 -3.23 -18.88 3.35
N LYS A 431 -2.03 -19.13 2.83
CA LYS A 431 -1.55 -18.59 1.56
C LYS A 431 -1.15 -19.73 0.63
N TYR A 432 -1.66 -19.67 -0.58
CA TYR A 432 -1.39 -20.61 -1.64
C TYR A 432 -0.77 -19.90 -2.83
N LEU A 433 0.44 -20.31 -3.23
CA LEU A 433 1.19 -19.70 -4.33
C LEU A 433 1.32 -20.68 -5.50
N PHE A 434 1.07 -20.21 -6.71
CA PHE A 434 1.29 -20.94 -7.96
C PHE A 434 2.65 -20.62 -8.57
N THR A 435 3.17 -19.42 -8.32
CA THR A 435 4.50 -18.98 -8.73
C THR A 435 5.19 -18.28 -7.57
N ALA A 436 6.51 -18.30 -7.57
CA ALA A 436 7.32 -17.62 -6.56
C ALA A 436 8.64 -17.13 -7.13
N LYS A 437 9.07 -15.96 -6.68
CA LYS A 437 10.43 -15.42 -6.85
C LYS A 437 10.83 -14.69 -5.57
N ASP A 438 12.11 -14.73 -5.22
CA ASP A 438 12.59 -14.12 -3.97
C ASP A 438 13.01 -12.65 -4.13
N SER A 439 13.18 -12.17 -5.36
CA SER A 439 13.49 -10.76 -5.66
C SER A 439 12.77 -10.29 -6.91
N TRP A 440 12.64 -8.99 -7.11
CA TRP A 440 11.95 -8.44 -8.29
C TRP A 440 12.64 -8.86 -9.59
N LEU A 441 13.96 -8.77 -9.61
CA LEU A 441 14.78 -9.17 -10.76
C LEU A 441 15.06 -10.68 -10.80
N GLY A 442 14.54 -11.43 -9.82
CA GLY A 442 14.71 -12.88 -9.72
C GLY A 442 13.91 -13.65 -10.77
N VAL A 443 14.36 -14.87 -11.04
CA VAL A 443 13.64 -15.80 -11.92
C VAL A 443 12.40 -16.32 -11.20
N GLU A 444 11.24 -16.19 -11.83
CA GLU A 444 10.00 -16.72 -11.31
C GLU A 444 9.94 -18.25 -11.46
N ALA A 445 9.80 -18.94 -10.34
CA ALA A 445 9.60 -20.37 -10.31
C ALA A 445 8.11 -20.70 -10.45
N ASN A 446 7.77 -21.54 -11.42
CA ASN A 446 6.44 -22.12 -11.51
C ASN A 446 6.35 -23.30 -10.53
N LEU A 447 5.49 -23.18 -9.50
CA LEU A 447 5.27 -24.22 -8.50
C LEU A 447 4.29 -25.31 -8.97
N GLY A 448 3.81 -25.21 -10.22
CA GLY A 448 2.90 -26.16 -10.83
C GLY A 448 1.49 -26.14 -10.23
N ALA A 449 0.70 -27.17 -10.56
CA ALA A 449 -0.68 -27.31 -10.09
C ALA A 449 -0.78 -27.59 -8.57
N ILE A 450 0.30 -28.08 -7.96
CA ILE A 450 0.33 -28.39 -6.53
C ILE A 450 0.62 -27.11 -5.72
N GLY A 451 1.31 -26.12 -6.30
CA GLY A 451 1.62 -24.84 -5.67
C GLY A 451 2.50 -24.94 -4.42
N GLY A 452 2.69 -23.81 -3.72
CA GLY A 452 3.27 -23.70 -2.39
C GLY A 452 2.19 -23.31 -1.37
N LEU A 453 2.20 -23.91 -0.18
CA LEU A 453 1.21 -23.65 0.87
C LEU A 453 1.88 -23.17 2.15
N TYR A 454 1.44 -22.02 2.64
CA TYR A 454 1.98 -21.39 3.83
C TYR A 454 0.87 -21.10 4.85
N ASN A 455 1.18 -21.32 6.12
CA ASN A 455 0.34 -20.91 7.25
C ASN A 455 0.90 -19.60 7.82
N LEU A 456 0.39 -18.47 7.37
CA LEU A 456 0.92 -17.15 7.74
C LEU A 456 0.71 -16.80 9.23
N THR A 457 -0.19 -17.47 9.94
CA THR A 457 -0.38 -17.27 11.38
C THR A 457 0.77 -17.87 12.19
N MET A 458 1.24 -19.05 11.79
CA MET A 458 2.32 -19.78 12.49
C MET A 458 3.69 -19.47 11.89
N ASP A 459 3.74 -19.18 10.59
CA ASP A 459 4.95 -18.89 9.82
C ASP A 459 4.74 -17.63 8.96
N PRO A 460 4.69 -16.44 9.56
CA PRO A 460 4.53 -15.19 8.84
C PRO A 460 5.72 -14.86 7.91
N TYR A 461 6.82 -15.61 8.05
CA TYR A 461 8.03 -15.44 7.27
C TYR A 461 8.10 -16.35 6.05
N GLU A 462 7.10 -17.21 5.86
CA GLU A 462 6.98 -18.13 4.70
C GLU A 462 8.22 -19.02 4.51
N LYS A 463 8.77 -19.53 5.62
CA LYS A 463 9.95 -20.40 5.63
C LYS A 463 9.63 -21.85 5.36
N TYR A 464 8.41 -22.27 5.70
CA TYR A 464 7.98 -23.67 5.65
C TYR A 464 6.82 -23.83 4.69
N ASP A 465 7.16 -24.23 3.46
CA ASP A 465 6.15 -24.73 2.52
C ASP A 465 5.58 -26.05 3.04
N MET A 466 4.31 -26.04 3.38
CA MET A 466 3.64 -27.20 3.99
C MET A 466 3.36 -28.34 3.00
N ILE A 467 3.61 -28.12 1.72
CA ILE A 467 3.54 -29.16 0.68
C ILE A 467 4.92 -29.73 0.41
N PHE A 468 5.94 -28.90 0.20
CA PHE A 468 7.24 -29.34 -0.30
C PHE A 468 8.33 -29.45 0.77
N ASN A 469 8.25 -28.70 1.87
CA ASN A 469 9.32 -28.71 2.86
C ASN A 469 9.13 -29.77 3.96
N GLY A 470 10.09 -30.66 4.06
CA GLY A 470 10.40 -31.47 5.23
C GLY A 470 9.44 -32.62 5.52
N ALA A 471 8.17 -32.41 5.41
CA ALA A 471 7.20 -33.45 5.76
C ALA A 471 7.14 -34.60 4.73
N ALA A 472 7.28 -34.29 3.46
CA ALA A 472 7.35 -35.34 2.43
C ALA A 472 8.67 -36.11 2.50
N ALA A 473 9.80 -35.43 2.71
CA ALA A 473 11.10 -36.06 2.84
C ALA A 473 11.23 -36.88 4.14
N THR A 474 10.68 -36.36 5.25
CA THR A 474 10.75 -37.06 6.55
C THR A 474 9.84 -38.27 6.60
N ARG A 475 8.81 -38.35 5.80
CA ARG A 475 7.81 -39.44 5.82
C ARG A 475 8.11 -40.64 4.95
N VAL A 476 8.94 -40.45 3.96
CA VAL A 476 9.54 -41.64 3.30
C VAL A 476 10.38 -42.44 4.29
N MET A 477 10.80 -41.80 5.39
CA MET A 477 11.70 -42.38 6.40
C MET A 477 10.98 -42.85 7.67
N THR A 478 9.74 -42.51 7.91
CA THR A 478 8.99 -42.96 9.09
C THR A 478 7.88 -43.89 8.70
N SER A 479 7.91 -45.11 9.28
CA SER A 479 7.00 -46.20 9.05
C SER A 479 5.55 -45.98 9.53
N SER A 480 5.08 -44.77 9.60
CA SER A 480 3.69 -44.48 9.92
C SER A 480 2.87 -44.44 8.63
N PRO A 481 1.99 -45.40 8.41
CA PRO A 481 1.17 -45.43 7.21
C PRO A 481 0.18 -44.26 7.19
N GLY A 482 0.22 -43.45 6.17
CA GLY A 482 -0.95 -42.79 5.67
C GLY A 482 -1.14 -41.28 6.01
N ARG A 483 -0.17 -40.56 6.57
CA ARG A 483 -0.34 -39.11 6.79
C ARG A 483 0.78 -38.30 6.17
N TYR A 484 0.56 -37.79 4.96
CA TYR A 484 1.42 -36.81 4.33
C TYR A 484 0.94 -35.40 4.74
N ALA A 485 1.83 -34.52 5.19
CA ALA A 485 1.43 -33.17 5.64
C ALA A 485 0.72 -32.38 4.51
N GLY A 486 1.13 -32.60 3.26
CA GLY A 486 0.44 -32.02 2.11
C GLY A 486 -0.97 -32.59 1.90
N GLN A 487 -1.19 -33.86 2.20
CA GLN A 487 -2.51 -34.50 2.13
C GLN A 487 -3.39 -34.06 3.30
N ASP A 488 -2.81 -33.93 4.50
CA ASP A 488 -3.55 -33.45 5.68
C ASP A 488 -4.03 -32.00 5.53
N ASN A 489 -3.38 -31.20 4.68
CA ASN A 489 -3.75 -29.81 4.40
C ASN A 489 -4.47 -29.60 3.07
N GLY A 490 -4.80 -30.67 2.35
CA GLY A 490 -5.54 -30.61 1.07
C GLY A 490 -6.91 -29.92 1.19
N TRP A 491 -7.53 -29.96 2.38
CA TRP A 491 -8.78 -29.25 2.67
C TRP A 491 -8.65 -27.72 2.53
N VAL A 492 -7.44 -27.14 2.64
CA VAL A 492 -7.20 -25.71 2.42
C VAL A 492 -7.59 -25.30 1.00
N GLY A 493 -7.47 -26.20 0.03
CA GLY A 493 -7.95 -25.97 -1.34
C GLY A 493 -9.42 -25.56 -1.36
N ALA A 494 -10.27 -26.17 -0.53
CA ALA A 494 -11.70 -25.82 -0.44
C ALA A 494 -11.94 -24.38 0.03
N LEU A 495 -10.97 -23.73 0.67
CA LEU A 495 -11.05 -22.35 1.15
C LEU A 495 -10.51 -21.35 0.12
N VAL A 496 -9.42 -21.71 -0.56
CA VAL A 496 -8.75 -20.77 -1.48
C VAL A 496 -9.37 -20.79 -2.88
N PHE A 497 -9.87 -21.94 -3.36
CA PHE A 497 -10.51 -22.02 -4.68
C PHE A 497 -11.75 -21.16 -4.84
N PRO A 498 -12.66 -21.00 -3.87
CA PRO A 498 -13.77 -20.06 -3.99
C PRO A 498 -13.29 -18.63 -4.24
N VAL A 499 -12.22 -18.17 -3.58
CA VAL A 499 -11.64 -16.84 -3.79
C VAL A 499 -11.19 -16.66 -5.26
N ILE A 500 -10.55 -17.68 -5.83
CA ILE A 500 -10.13 -17.68 -7.23
C ILE A 500 -11.35 -17.64 -8.16
N MET A 501 -12.36 -18.44 -7.87
CA MET A 501 -13.58 -18.50 -8.68
C MET A 501 -14.35 -17.18 -8.66
N ASP A 502 -14.50 -16.57 -7.48
CA ASP A 502 -15.18 -15.28 -7.32
C ASP A 502 -14.42 -14.16 -8.06
N PHE A 503 -13.09 -14.15 -7.95
CA PHE A 503 -12.26 -13.22 -8.70
C PHE A 503 -12.44 -13.40 -10.22
N ASN A 504 -12.39 -14.63 -10.72
CA ASN A 504 -12.63 -14.96 -12.13
C ASN A 504 -14.00 -14.50 -12.61
N GLN A 505 -15.06 -14.83 -11.86
CA GLN A 505 -16.42 -14.41 -12.20
C GLN A 505 -16.52 -12.88 -12.28
N SER A 506 -15.86 -12.18 -11.36
CA SER A 506 -15.85 -10.71 -11.37
C SER A 506 -15.13 -10.14 -12.61
N ILE A 507 -14.03 -10.76 -13.07
CA ILE A 507 -13.32 -10.36 -14.29
C ILE A 507 -14.14 -10.69 -15.54
N MET A 508 -14.83 -11.83 -15.56
CA MET A 508 -15.73 -12.19 -16.68
C MET A 508 -16.90 -11.22 -16.80
N LYS A 509 -17.50 -10.84 -15.68
CA LYS A 509 -18.63 -9.90 -15.64
C LYS A 509 -18.20 -8.45 -15.94
N TYR A 510 -17.04 -8.05 -15.45
CA TYR A 510 -16.48 -6.72 -15.58
C TYR A 510 -15.03 -6.82 -16.11
N PRO A 511 -14.86 -6.96 -17.43
CA PRO A 511 -13.53 -7.09 -18.02
C PRO A 511 -12.60 -5.94 -17.63
N SER A 512 -11.34 -6.28 -17.41
CA SER A 512 -10.29 -5.29 -17.16
C SER A 512 -10.12 -4.36 -18.36
N ILE A 513 -9.68 -3.15 -18.12
CA ILE A 513 -9.21 -2.27 -19.18
C ILE A 513 -8.04 -2.98 -19.86
N GLU A 514 -8.09 -3.04 -21.19
CA GLU A 514 -7.00 -3.65 -21.95
C GLU A 514 -5.72 -2.85 -21.79
N ARG A 515 -4.66 -3.55 -21.41
CA ARG A 515 -3.32 -2.98 -21.34
C ARG A 515 -2.73 -2.89 -22.74
N PHE A 516 -2.12 -1.75 -23.06
CA PHE A 516 -1.36 -1.63 -24.29
C PHE A 516 -0.07 -2.44 -24.19
N PRO A 517 0.20 -3.37 -25.13
CA PRO A 517 1.48 -4.02 -25.22
C PRO A 517 2.56 -3.01 -25.65
N GLY A 518 3.77 -3.14 -25.12
CA GLY A 518 4.92 -2.38 -25.58
C GLY A 518 4.97 -0.94 -25.08
N GLY A 519 4.86 -0.71 -23.78
CA GLY A 519 5.34 0.53 -23.16
C GLY A 519 6.80 0.39 -22.75
N ALA A 520 7.47 1.50 -22.44
CA ALA A 520 8.84 1.51 -21.93
C ALA A 520 9.02 0.71 -20.63
N SER A 521 7.92 0.39 -19.94
CA SER A 521 7.91 -0.54 -18.80
C SER A 521 8.43 -1.94 -19.14
N ASN A 522 8.29 -2.38 -20.39
CA ASN A 522 8.81 -3.68 -20.83
C ASN A 522 10.30 -3.64 -21.17
N ASP A 523 10.85 -2.44 -21.43
CA ASP A 523 12.25 -2.26 -21.81
C ASP A 523 13.14 -1.97 -20.59
N ILE A 524 12.56 -1.48 -19.50
CA ILE A 524 13.31 -1.12 -18.27
C ILE A 524 13.55 -2.32 -17.37
N VAL A 525 12.57 -3.19 -17.26
CA VAL A 525 12.75 -4.52 -16.70
C VAL A 525 12.67 -5.45 -17.89
N PRO A 526 13.80 -5.98 -18.38
CA PRO A 526 13.76 -6.93 -19.47
C PRO A 526 12.75 -8.00 -19.10
N ASP A 527 11.72 -8.14 -19.91
CA ASP A 527 10.71 -9.17 -19.73
C ASP A 527 11.35 -10.53 -20.02
N LEU A 528 12.25 -10.92 -19.16
CA LEU A 528 12.83 -12.27 -19.15
C LEU A 528 11.80 -13.31 -18.73
N GLN A 529 10.59 -12.88 -18.31
CA GLN A 529 9.64 -13.74 -17.63
C GLN A 529 8.29 -13.82 -18.31
N HIS A 530 7.95 -12.87 -19.17
CA HIS A 530 6.66 -12.90 -19.87
C HIS A 530 6.88 -13.12 -21.38
N PRO A 531 6.58 -14.31 -21.88
CA PRO A 531 6.50 -14.50 -23.31
C PRO A 531 5.51 -13.48 -23.87
N GLN A 532 5.83 -12.83 -24.98
CA GLN A 532 5.07 -11.78 -25.66
C GLN A 532 3.67 -12.20 -26.15
N ASN A 533 3.00 -12.98 -25.34
CA ASN A 533 1.66 -13.41 -25.59
C ASN A 533 0.84 -13.11 -24.31
N PRO A 534 0.01 -12.06 -24.30
CA PRO A 534 -0.93 -11.85 -23.21
C PRO A 534 -1.93 -13.01 -23.26
N ALA A 535 -1.58 -14.12 -22.60
CA ALA A 535 -2.61 -15.09 -22.30
C ALA A 535 -3.58 -14.38 -21.35
N PRO A 536 -4.87 -14.24 -21.68
CA PRO A 536 -5.83 -13.65 -20.76
C PRO A 536 -5.69 -14.35 -19.40
N LEU A 537 -5.77 -13.58 -18.32
CA LEU A 537 -5.74 -14.08 -16.94
C LEU A 537 -6.57 -15.37 -16.76
N LEU A 538 -7.69 -15.46 -17.47
CA LEU A 538 -8.56 -16.64 -17.57
C LEU A 538 -7.87 -17.89 -18.12
N LYS A 539 -6.99 -17.80 -19.11
CA LYS A 539 -6.26 -18.97 -19.63
C LYS A 539 -5.24 -19.47 -18.62
N ASP A 540 -4.62 -18.55 -17.92
CA ASP A 540 -3.63 -18.86 -16.88
C ASP A 540 -4.29 -19.54 -15.67
N LEU A 541 -5.48 -19.09 -15.29
CA LEU A 541 -6.28 -19.69 -14.21
C LEU A 541 -6.94 -21.01 -14.59
N GLN A 542 -7.39 -21.19 -15.84
CA GLN A 542 -7.98 -22.46 -16.31
C GLN A 542 -6.97 -23.60 -16.29
N GLY A 543 -5.68 -23.32 -16.52
CA GLY A 543 -4.61 -24.30 -16.39
C GLY A 543 -4.22 -24.66 -14.96
N LYS A 544 -4.59 -23.83 -13.97
CA LYS A 544 -4.19 -23.96 -12.55
C LYS A 544 -5.28 -24.56 -11.66
N VAL A 545 -6.52 -24.65 -12.14
CA VAL A 545 -7.60 -25.33 -11.41
C VAL A 545 -7.43 -26.84 -11.60
N PRO A 546 -7.18 -27.63 -10.54
CA PRO A 546 -7.12 -29.09 -10.67
C PRO A 546 -8.46 -29.61 -11.19
N THR A 547 -8.45 -30.28 -12.33
CA THR A 547 -9.64 -30.88 -12.97
C THR A 547 -10.20 -32.09 -12.20
N GLY A 548 -9.71 -32.33 -10.97
CA GLY A 548 -10.00 -33.52 -10.16
C GLY A 548 -11.11 -33.39 -9.12
N LEU A 549 -11.82 -32.26 -8.99
CA LEU A 549 -12.90 -32.09 -8.01
C LEU A 549 -14.30 -32.09 -8.63
N GLY A 550 -14.45 -32.60 -9.82
CA GLY A 550 -15.74 -32.81 -10.47
C GLY A 550 -16.14 -34.30 -10.43
N GLY A 551 -17.01 -34.67 -9.49
CA GLY A 551 -17.78 -35.92 -9.59
C GLY A 551 -17.35 -37.01 -8.62
N GLY A 552 -18.06 -37.10 -7.52
CA GLY A 552 -18.15 -38.22 -6.59
C GLY A 552 -19.16 -37.89 -5.50
#